data_31482503a832553926cd3ce7e8a1df20
#
_entry.id   31482503a832553926cd3ce7e8a1df20
#
_cell.length_a   1.000
_cell.length_b   1.000
_cell.length_c   1.000
_cell.angle_alpha   90.00
_cell.angle_beta   90.00
_cell.angle_gamma   90.00
#
_symmetry.space_group_name_H-M   'P 1'
#
loop_
_entity.id
_entity.type
_entity.pdbx_description
1 polymer ?
#
loop_
_entity_poly.entity_id
_entity_poly.type
_entity_poly.pdbx_seq_one_letter_code
_entity_poly.pdbx_strand_id
1 'polypeptide(L)'
;MKLDLTTVKKNPLFNRQEVEFKVVQAVTPTRSAVKIDLAVALRVELNQVYVREIKTLSGTHTTVGSAHIYDDPEQALKVEPKHIIERNAKAVPPAPEPEPEPEAEEEAPAEEAPAEEPVEE
;
A
#
# COMPACT_ATOMS: atom_id res chain seq x y z
N MET A 1 11.73 4.87 8.00
CA MET A 1 10.88 5.38 9.09
C MET A 1 11.13 4.53 10.32
N LYS A 2 11.23 5.15 11.49
CA LYS A 2 11.40 4.36 12.71
C LYS A 2 10.03 4.22 13.36
N LEU A 3 9.53 3.03 13.35
CA LEU A 3 8.26 2.72 13.97
C LEU A 3 8.54 1.93 15.24
N ASP A 4 8.14 2.49 16.37
CA ASP A 4 8.30 1.85 17.66
C ASP A 4 6.93 1.30 18.09
N LEU A 5 6.87 0.01 18.36
CA LEU A 5 5.66 -0.62 18.87
C LEU A 5 5.59 -0.35 20.37
N THR A 6 4.56 0.34 20.80
CA THR A 6 4.39 0.68 22.22
C THR A 6 3.67 -0.43 22.95
N THR A 7 2.59 -0.92 22.39
CA THR A 7 1.76 -1.94 23.03
C THR A 7 1.28 -2.92 21.97
N VAL A 8 1.36 -4.19 22.27
CA VAL A 8 0.78 -5.24 21.44
C VAL A 8 -0.13 -6.07 22.33
N LYS A 9 -1.42 -6.02 22.04
CA LYS A 9 -2.43 -6.70 22.85
C LYS A 9 -3.18 -7.69 21.97
N LYS A 10 -3.25 -8.91 22.40
CA LYS A 10 -3.98 -9.94 21.66
C LYS A 10 -5.41 -10.00 22.14
N ASN A 11 -6.35 -9.92 21.19
CA ASN A 11 -7.77 -10.02 21.48
C ASN A 11 -8.29 -11.35 20.90
N PRO A 12 -8.53 -12.35 21.76
CA PRO A 12 -8.97 -13.66 21.28
C PRO A 12 -10.41 -13.69 20.83
N LEU A 13 -11.22 -12.72 21.23
CA LEU A 13 -12.63 -12.69 20.84
C LEU A 13 -12.80 -12.45 19.35
N PHE A 14 -12.00 -11.57 18.81
CA PHE A 14 -12.03 -11.22 17.39
C PHE A 14 -10.85 -11.82 16.61
N ASN A 15 -10.02 -12.61 17.24
CA ASN A 15 -8.83 -13.18 16.63
C ASN A 15 -7.97 -12.11 15.96
N ARG A 16 -7.69 -11.06 16.69
CA ARG A 16 -6.89 -9.94 16.22
C ARG A 16 -5.87 -9.49 17.25
N GLN A 17 -4.88 -8.80 16.79
CA GLN A 17 -3.92 -8.12 17.65
C GLN A 17 -4.17 -6.62 17.54
N GLU A 18 -4.25 -5.97 18.67
CA GLU A 18 -4.37 -4.52 18.76
C GLU A 18 -2.98 -3.97 19.05
N VAL A 19 -2.49 -3.13 18.17
CA VAL A 19 -1.14 -2.62 18.23
C VAL A 19 -1.17 -1.12 18.29
N GLU A 20 -0.45 -0.58 19.27
CA GLU A 20 -0.22 0.85 19.36
C GLU A 20 1.21 1.11 18.92
N PHE A 21 1.39 2.10 18.09
CA PHE A 21 2.69 2.45 17.56
C PHE A 21 2.97 3.94 17.70
N LYS A 22 4.25 4.24 17.73
CA LYS A 22 4.77 5.59 17.81
C LYS A 22 5.81 5.78 16.72
N VAL A 23 5.73 6.89 16.01
CA VAL A 23 6.68 7.24 14.97
C VAL A 23 7.22 8.62 15.25
N VAL A 24 8.53 8.76 15.27
CA VAL A 24 9.18 10.05 15.43
C VAL A 24 9.74 10.46 14.07
N GLN A 25 9.09 11.43 13.46
CA GLN A 25 9.44 11.87 12.12
C GLN A 25 8.93 13.29 11.89
N ALA A 26 9.67 14.07 11.12
CA ALA A 26 9.31 15.47 10.87
C ALA A 26 7.96 15.64 10.15
N VAL A 27 7.60 14.67 9.31
CA VAL A 27 6.36 14.69 8.55
C VAL A 27 5.47 13.55 9.02
N THR A 28 4.19 13.79 9.13
CA THR A 28 3.23 12.74 9.50
C THR A 28 3.25 11.62 8.47
N PRO A 29 3.46 10.37 8.88
CA PRO A 29 3.50 9.26 7.94
C PRO A 29 2.13 9.01 7.32
N THR A 30 2.14 8.51 6.09
CA THR A 30 0.91 8.11 5.41
C THR A 30 0.43 6.76 5.94
N ARG A 31 -0.86 6.47 5.78
CA ARG A 31 -1.41 5.17 6.18
C ARG A 31 -0.75 4.01 5.43
N SER A 32 -0.41 4.22 4.17
CA SER A 32 0.28 3.21 3.37
C SER A 32 1.66 2.89 3.93
N ALA A 33 2.44 3.90 4.28
CA ALA A 33 3.77 3.71 4.84
C ALA A 33 3.69 2.96 6.18
N VAL A 34 2.79 3.38 7.07
CA VAL A 34 2.59 2.73 8.36
C VAL A 34 2.14 1.29 8.19
N LYS A 35 1.24 1.03 7.24
CA LYS A 35 0.73 -0.30 6.97
C LYS A 35 1.84 -1.25 6.51
N ILE A 36 2.70 -0.78 5.63
CA ILE A 36 3.83 -1.56 5.13
C ILE A 36 4.82 -1.86 6.27
N ASP A 37 5.16 -0.84 7.05
CA ASP A 37 6.11 -1.02 8.15
C ASP A 37 5.58 -1.96 9.23
N LEU A 38 4.29 -1.87 9.56
CA LEU A 38 3.65 -2.81 10.49
C LEU A 38 3.65 -4.23 9.95
N ALA A 39 3.36 -4.39 8.65
CA ALA A 39 3.35 -5.70 8.03
C ALA A 39 4.75 -6.35 8.07
N VAL A 40 5.78 -5.56 7.81
CA VAL A 40 7.17 -6.04 7.88
C VAL A 40 7.59 -6.34 9.32
N ALA A 41 7.27 -5.44 10.25
CA ALA A 41 7.67 -5.59 11.65
C ALA A 41 7.04 -6.83 12.31
N LEU A 42 5.81 -7.12 11.98
CA LEU A 42 5.06 -8.23 12.57
C LEU A 42 5.00 -9.47 11.67
N ARG A 43 5.57 -9.37 10.47
CA ARG A 43 5.63 -10.47 9.49
C ARG A 43 4.25 -11.01 9.13
N VAL A 44 3.34 -10.08 8.83
CA VAL A 44 1.98 -10.39 8.43
C VAL A 44 1.69 -9.83 7.05
N GLU A 45 0.63 -10.31 6.43
CA GLU A 45 0.24 -9.83 5.12
C GLU A 45 -0.41 -8.45 5.19
N LEU A 46 -0.25 -7.67 4.13
CA LEU A 46 -0.85 -6.34 4.05
C LEU A 46 -2.38 -6.38 4.20
N ASN A 47 -3.02 -7.43 3.74
CA ASN A 47 -4.46 -7.57 3.83
C ASN A 47 -4.97 -7.79 5.25
N GLN A 48 -4.10 -8.16 6.17
CA GLN A 48 -4.44 -8.41 7.56
C GLN A 48 -4.30 -7.17 8.44
N VAL A 49 -3.61 -6.13 7.95
CA VAL A 49 -3.31 -4.93 8.72
C VAL A 49 -4.29 -3.81 8.40
N TYR A 50 -4.95 -3.30 9.43
CA TYR A 50 -5.88 -2.20 9.34
C TYR A 50 -5.45 -1.07 10.28
N VAL A 51 -5.00 0.04 9.72
CA VAL A 51 -4.63 1.22 10.49
C VAL A 51 -5.90 2.00 10.81
N ARG A 52 -6.20 2.11 12.09
CA ARG A 52 -7.40 2.81 12.54
C ARG A 52 -7.17 4.30 12.66
N GLU A 53 -6.19 4.67 13.42
CA GLU A 53 -5.99 6.04 13.79
C GLU A 53 -4.54 6.43 13.71
N ILE A 54 -4.29 7.65 13.27
CA ILE A 54 -2.97 8.27 13.26
C ILE A 54 -3.18 9.68 13.80
N LYS A 55 -2.51 9.99 14.90
CA LYS A 55 -2.58 11.29 15.55
C LYS A 55 -1.19 11.85 15.73
N THR A 56 -1.03 13.12 15.41
CA THR A 56 0.21 13.83 15.72
C THR A 56 0.07 14.51 17.05
N LEU A 57 1.12 14.44 17.85
CA LEU A 57 1.15 15.14 19.13
C LEU A 57 1.58 16.57 18.90
N SER A 58 0.82 17.50 19.43
CA SER A 58 1.12 18.92 19.29
C SER A 58 2.43 19.28 19.98
N GLY A 59 3.20 20.16 19.36
CA GLY A 59 4.47 20.60 19.89
C GLY A 59 5.63 19.63 19.71
N THR A 60 5.41 18.49 19.08
CA THR A 60 6.45 17.49 18.85
C THR A 60 6.34 16.90 17.46
N HIS A 61 7.44 16.36 16.96
CA HIS A 61 7.45 15.62 15.70
C HIS A 61 7.15 14.14 15.93
N THR A 62 6.18 13.87 16.79
CA THR A 62 5.81 12.51 17.17
C THR A 62 4.39 12.22 16.72
N THR A 63 4.21 11.11 16.06
CA THR A 63 2.92 10.60 15.64
C THR A 63 2.65 9.30 16.39
N VAL A 64 1.47 9.18 16.95
CA VAL A 64 1.01 7.96 17.60
C VAL A 64 -0.20 7.44 16.86
N GLY A 65 -0.38 6.15 16.87
CA GLY A 65 -1.53 5.57 16.21
C GLY A 65 -1.86 4.18 16.73
N SER A 66 -2.97 3.67 16.26
CA SER A 66 -3.42 2.33 16.57
C SER A 66 -3.78 1.58 15.30
N ALA A 67 -3.48 0.30 15.29
CA ALA A 67 -3.76 -0.58 14.19
C ALA A 67 -4.30 -1.91 14.71
N HIS A 68 -5.12 -2.56 13.91
CA HIS A 68 -5.62 -3.90 14.17
C HIS A 68 -5.03 -4.85 13.14
N ILE A 69 -4.59 -5.99 13.60
CA ILE A 69 -4.05 -7.03 12.75
C ILE A 69 -4.89 -8.27 12.98
N TYR A 70 -5.54 -8.74 11.93
CA TYR A 70 -6.41 -9.91 11.97
C TYR A 70 -5.67 -11.13 11.49
N ASP A 71 -5.97 -12.27 12.09
CA ASP A 71 -5.41 -13.53 11.63
C ASP A 71 -6.06 -13.92 10.29
N ASP A 72 -7.37 -13.65 10.15
CA ASP A 72 -8.10 -13.94 8.93
C ASP A 72 -8.60 -12.67 8.25
N PRO A 73 -8.28 -12.45 6.97
CA PRO A 73 -8.73 -11.26 6.26
C PRO A 73 -10.26 -11.21 6.06
N GLU A 74 -10.91 -12.37 6.01
CA GLU A 74 -12.37 -12.42 5.87
C GLU A 74 -13.08 -11.91 7.12
N GLN A 75 -12.55 -12.23 8.29
CA GLN A 75 -13.08 -11.71 9.55
C GLN A 75 -12.92 -10.21 9.64
N ALA A 76 -11.80 -9.70 9.17
CA ALA A 76 -11.54 -8.27 9.16
C ALA A 76 -12.63 -7.52 8.38
N LEU A 77 -13.03 -8.03 7.24
CA LEU A 77 -14.08 -7.42 6.41
C LEU A 77 -15.44 -7.40 7.10
N LYS A 78 -15.68 -8.33 8.02
CA LYS A 78 -16.96 -8.42 8.74
C LYS A 78 -16.96 -7.54 9.98
N VAL A 79 -15.84 -7.41 10.64
CA VAL A 79 -15.73 -6.73 11.93
C VAL A 79 -15.39 -5.26 11.77
N GLU A 80 -14.52 -4.92 10.84
CA GLU A 80 -14.09 -3.53 10.65
C GLU A 80 -15.16 -2.67 10.00
N PRO A 81 -15.33 -1.41 10.44
CA PRO A 81 -16.24 -0.49 9.81
C PRO A 81 -15.85 -0.22 8.35
N LYS A 82 -16.84 -0.03 7.50
CA LYS A 82 -16.62 0.21 6.07
C LYS A 82 -15.65 1.37 5.80
N HIS A 83 -15.76 2.45 6.55
CA HIS A 83 -14.91 3.62 6.35
C HIS A 83 -13.42 3.32 6.64
N ILE A 84 -13.13 2.43 7.58
CA ILE A 84 -11.77 2.01 7.86
C ILE A 84 -11.25 1.13 6.71
N ILE A 85 -12.08 0.22 6.23
CA ILE A 85 -11.72 -0.65 5.10
C ILE A 85 -11.40 0.20 3.87
N GLU A 86 -12.23 1.17 3.55
CA GLU A 86 -12.03 2.07 2.41
C GLU A 86 -10.75 2.90 2.54
N ARG A 87 -10.47 3.42 3.73
CA ARG A 87 -9.26 4.18 3.98
C ARG A 87 -7.99 3.34 3.82
N ASN A 88 -8.06 2.11 4.25
CA ASN A 88 -6.92 1.20 4.14
C ASN A 88 -6.78 0.63 2.72
N ALA A 89 -7.86 0.50 1.99
CA ALA A 89 -7.83 0.10 0.59
C ALA A 89 -7.16 1.18 -0.28
N LYS A 90 -7.48 2.44 -0.02
CA LYS A 90 -6.83 3.57 -0.69
C LYS A 90 -5.36 3.71 -0.31
N ALA A 91 -4.99 3.17 0.83
CA ALA A 91 -3.62 3.24 1.32
C ALA A 91 -2.72 2.17 0.70
N VAL A 92 -3.28 1.17 0.09
CA VAL A 92 -2.49 0.23 -0.71
C VAL A 92 -2.17 0.96 -2.00
N PRO A 93 -0.90 1.18 -2.32
CA PRO A 93 -0.59 1.74 -3.63
C PRO A 93 -1.23 0.81 -4.64
N PRO A 94 -1.92 1.34 -5.62
CA PRO A 94 -2.47 0.48 -6.65
C PRO A 94 -1.30 -0.35 -7.14
N ALA A 95 -1.50 -1.64 -7.17
CA ALA A 95 -0.54 -2.51 -7.82
C ALA A 95 -0.23 -1.82 -9.13
N PRO A 96 1.03 -1.64 -9.48
CA PRO A 96 1.32 -0.95 -10.71
C PRO A 96 0.50 -1.66 -11.77
N GLU A 97 -0.49 -0.96 -12.25
CA GLU A 97 -1.15 -1.42 -13.44
C GLU A 97 0.02 -1.66 -14.37
N PRO A 98 0.14 -2.83 -14.94
CA PRO A 98 1.18 -3.01 -15.90
C PRO A 98 1.00 -1.84 -16.85
N GLU A 99 1.95 -0.96 -16.84
CA GLU A 99 1.97 0.10 -17.80
C GLU A 99 1.64 -0.62 -19.09
N PRO A 100 0.60 -0.20 -19.76
CA PRO A 100 0.34 -0.83 -21.02
C PRO A 100 1.67 -0.79 -21.75
N GLU A 101 2.23 -1.93 -21.94
CA GLU A 101 3.42 -2.00 -22.72
C GLU A 101 3.11 -1.10 -23.86
N PRO A 102 3.90 -0.09 -24.10
CA PRO A 102 3.65 0.72 -25.25
C PRO A 102 3.52 -0.29 -26.36
N GLU A 103 2.33 -0.42 -26.85
CA GLU A 103 2.15 -1.28 -27.97
C GLU A 103 3.28 -0.87 -28.85
N ALA A 104 4.21 -1.72 -28.95
CA ALA A 104 5.33 -1.45 -29.79
C ALA A 104 4.67 -0.95 -31.04
N GLU A 105 4.79 0.33 -31.23
CA GLU A 105 4.30 0.87 -32.44
C GLU A 105 4.90 -0.05 -33.43
N GLU A 106 4.06 -0.90 -33.92
CA GLU A 106 4.45 -1.69 -34.95
C GLU A 106 4.91 -0.68 -35.93
N GLU A 107 6.17 -0.46 -35.92
CA GLU A 107 6.70 0.36 -36.89
C GLU A 107 6.15 -0.16 -38.14
N ALA A 108 5.28 0.56 -38.65
CA ALA A 108 4.79 0.22 -39.97
C ALA A 108 6.01 -0.03 -40.77
N PRO A 109 6.15 -1.20 -41.30
CA PRO A 109 7.32 -1.54 -41.98
C PRO A 109 7.55 -0.46 -42.98
N ALA A 110 8.65 0.07 -42.86
CA ALA A 110 9.00 1.12 -43.72
C ALA A 110 8.76 0.60 -45.10
N GLU A 111 7.82 1.17 -45.73
CA GLU A 111 7.53 0.80 -46.94
C GLU A 111 8.64 0.93 -47.78
N GLU A 112 9.21 -0.02 -48.16
CA GLU A 112 10.20 0.10 -48.93
C GLU A 112 9.80 0.57 -50.20
N ALA A 113 10.09 1.65 -50.48
CA ALA A 113 9.80 2.15 -51.76
C ALA A 113 10.56 1.35 -52.76
N PRO A 114 9.97 0.79 -53.59
CA PRO A 114 10.62 0.03 -54.59
C PRO A 114 11.26 0.98 -55.50
N ALA A 115 12.38 0.91 -55.49
CA ALA A 115 13.03 1.70 -56.34
C ALA A 115 13.06 1.11 -57.60
N GLU A 116 12.37 1.30 -58.38
CA GLU A 116 12.43 0.72 -59.50
C GLU A 116 12.79 1.50 -60.52
N GLU A 117 13.58 1.48 -61.08
CA GLU A 117 13.92 2.11 -62.06
C GLU A 117 14.11 1.52 -63.18
N PRO A 118 13.52 1.56 -63.95
CA PRO A 118 13.61 0.96 -65.14
C PRO A 118 14.53 1.64 -65.93
N VAL A 119 15.37 1.06 -66.19
CA VAL A 119 16.23 1.59 -66.94
C VAL A 119 16.00 1.42 -68.25
N GLU A 120 15.90 2.00 -68.95
CA GLU A 120 15.63 1.87 -70.12
C GLU A 120 16.55 2.23 -71.01
N GLU A 121 16.98 1.80 -71.65
CA GLU A 121 17.87 1.90 -72.51
C GLU A 121 18.01 2.86 -73.30
#